data_f21e54a8d2df2ac80ddcc76ca442af1b
#
_entry.id   f21e54a8d2df2ac80ddcc76ca442af1b
#
_cell.length_a   1.000
_cell.length_b   1.000
_cell.length_c   1.000
_cell.angle_alpha   90.00
_cell.angle_beta   90.00
_cell.angle_gamma   90.00
#
_symmetry.space_group_name_H-M   'P 1'
#
loop_
_entity.id
_entity.type
_entity.pdbx_description
1 polymer ?
#
loop_
_entity_poly.entity_id
_entity_poly.type
_entity_poly.pdbx_seq_one_letter_code
_entity_poly.pdbx_strand_id
1 'polypeptide(L)'
;MKKITVPVLAASLMMLSACSPNAELDAAKKKIASLEAELSAEKAKNGPVAAAVSASVAVAASVPEIKEEEPSGTQWYYQADEDKMSGGKTYHATVSSSNTVNFSFPYSGEQNARLSLRTSPRHGKDLIFSIKKGQILCRSYQDCTVLVRFDEDKASNYAAVGAADNSSETIFIRNYDKFLARLQKAKRVRISTNIYQQGSPVFEFDVSGFDREKYLPKK
;
A
#
# COMPACT_ATOMS: atom_id res chain seq x y z
N MET A 1 49.03 59.42 -19.18
CA MET A 1 49.23 59.21 -17.71
C MET A 1 47.94 59.58 -17.02
N LYS A 2 47.10 58.59 -16.70
CA LYS A 2 45.87 58.79 -15.90
C LYS A 2 45.96 57.88 -14.70
N LYS A 3 46.01 58.50 -13.54
CA LYS A 3 46.02 57.82 -12.21
C LYS A 3 44.60 57.35 -11.88
N ILE A 4 44.41 56.05 -11.65
CA ILE A 4 43.17 55.46 -11.18
C ILE A 4 43.29 55.28 -9.67
N THR A 5 42.40 55.98 -8.96
CA THR A 5 42.27 55.93 -7.48
C THR A 5 41.29 54.79 -7.16
N VAL A 6 41.68 53.85 -6.33
CA VAL A 6 40.84 52.75 -5.83
C VAL A 6 40.21 53.16 -4.50
N PRO A 7 38.88 53.09 -4.32
CA PRO A 7 38.29 53.26 -2.98
C PRO A 7 38.34 51.98 -2.17
N VAL A 8 38.79 52.14 -0.93
CA VAL A 8 38.78 51.11 0.11
C VAL A 8 37.32 50.83 0.52
N LEU A 9 36.87 49.59 0.33
CA LEU A 9 35.58 49.18 0.81
C LEU A 9 35.72 48.61 2.24
N ALA A 10 35.00 49.23 3.17
CA ALA A 10 34.94 48.83 4.56
C ALA A 10 34.26 47.49 4.76
N ALA A 11 34.91 46.57 5.43
CA ALA A 11 34.38 45.26 5.80
C ALA A 11 33.35 45.43 6.94
N SER A 12 32.06 45.13 6.63
CA SER A 12 31.02 44.98 7.65
C SER A 12 31.15 43.58 8.26
N LEU A 13 31.59 43.56 9.51
CA LEU A 13 31.64 42.35 10.35
C LEU A 13 30.21 42.00 10.80
N MET A 14 29.55 41.03 10.13
CA MET A 14 28.30 40.44 10.61
C MET A 14 28.59 39.51 11.77
N MET A 15 28.12 39.88 12.94
CA MET A 15 28.11 39.01 14.14
C MET A 15 27.13 37.87 13.89
N LEU A 16 27.64 36.65 13.68
CA LEU A 16 26.86 35.41 13.77
C LEU A 16 26.55 35.22 15.27
N SER A 17 25.30 35.46 15.64
CA SER A 17 24.73 34.99 16.90
C SER A 17 24.74 33.47 16.89
N ALA A 18 25.65 32.89 17.66
CA ALA A 18 25.68 31.46 17.93
C ALA A 18 24.41 31.08 18.71
N CYS A 19 23.42 30.54 18.07
CA CYS A 19 22.32 29.82 18.73
C CYS A 19 22.90 28.60 19.42
N SER A 20 22.92 28.63 20.75
CA SER A 20 23.42 27.55 21.59
C SER A 20 22.47 26.36 21.49
N PRO A 21 22.92 25.16 21.07
CA PRO A 21 22.05 23.99 20.89
C PRO A 21 21.39 23.51 22.20
N ASN A 22 21.84 24.00 23.34
CA ASN A 22 21.27 23.66 24.65
C ASN A 22 19.94 24.38 24.95
N ALA A 23 19.71 25.58 24.42
CA ALA A 23 18.47 26.33 24.66
C ALA A 23 17.23 25.69 23.98
N GLU A 24 17.39 25.13 22.79
CA GLU A 24 16.30 24.39 22.11
C GLU A 24 16.00 23.07 22.81
N LEU A 25 17.02 22.38 23.28
CA LEU A 25 16.86 21.13 24.02
C LEU A 25 16.13 21.33 25.35
N ASP A 26 16.43 22.41 26.05
CA ASP A 26 15.76 22.75 27.32
C ASP A 26 14.33 23.25 27.12
N ALA A 27 14.05 23.93 26.02
CA ALA A 27 12.69 24.29 25.62
C ALA A 27 11.84 23.05 25.24
N ALA A 28 12.44 22.08 24.54
CA ALA A 28 11.79 20.82 24.20
C ALA A 28 11.50 19.97 25.44
N LYS A 29 12.42 19.87 26.38
CA LYS A 29 12.23 19.17 27.67
C LYS A 29 11.11 19.79 28.52
N LYS A 30 11.01 21.11 28.58
CA LYS A 30 9.90 21.79 29.25
C LYS A 30 8.56 21.52 28.64
N LYS A 31 8.50 21.42 27.31
CA LYS A 31 7.28 21.12 26.57
C LYS A 31 6.80 19.66 26.77
N ILE A 32 7.74 18.73 26.84
CA ILE A 32 7.45 17.32 27.14
C ILE A 32 6.89 17.20 28.58
N ALA A 33 7.52 17.83 29.56
CA ALA A 33 7.07 17.80 30.95
C ALA A 33 5.65 18.42 31.11
N SER A 34 5.31 19.47 30.35
CA SER A 34 3.98 20.07 30.41
C SER A 34 2.92 19.16 29.80
N LEU A 35 3.22 18.47 28.70
CA LEU A 35 2.31 17.52 28.05
C LEU A 35 2.09 16.26 28.90
N GLU A 36 3.11 15.78 29.58
CA GLU A 36 2.97 14.65 30.53
C GLU A 36 2.11 15.01 31.75
N ALA A 37 2.21 16.25 32.22
CA ALA A 37 1.35 16.75 33.31
C ALA A 37 -0.11 16.90 32.86
N GLU A 38 -0.39 17.36 31.64
CA GLU A 38 -1.74 17.42 31.07
C GLU A 38 -2.34 16.03 30.90
N LEU A 39 -1.57 15.09 30.36
CA LEU A 39 -2.00 13.71 30.15
C LEU A 39 -2.34 13.00 31.47
N SER A 40 -1.57 13.26 32.52
CA SER A 40 -1.85 12.72 33.86
C SER A 40 -3.07 13.36 34.52
N ALA A 41 -3.32 14.64 34.28
CA ALA A 41 -4.50 15.34 34.77
C ALA A 41 -5.79 14.87 34.06
N GLU A 42 -5.71 14.56 32.77
CA GLU A 42 -6.84 14.03 31.99
C GLU A 42 -7.12 12.58 32.37
N LYS A 43 -6.11 11.78 32.63
CA LYS A 43 -6.24 10.42 33.18
C LYS A 43 -6.89 10.38 34.58
N ALA A 44 -6.65 11.41 35.40
CA ALA A 44 -7.26 11.53 36.72
C ALA A 44 -8.75 11.96 36.67
N LYS A 45 -9.18 12.64 35.61
CA LYS A 45 -10.59 13.01 35.38
C LYS A 45 -11.44 11.84 34.88
N ASN A 46 -10.84 10.84 34.27
CA ASN A 46 -11.49 9.58 33.86
C ASN A 46 -11.17 8.46 34.86
N GLY A 47 -11.36 8.72 36.14
CA GLY A 47 -11.16 7.74 37.21
C GLY A 47 -12.22 6.62 37.17
N PRO A 48 -11.88 5.45 37.71
CA PRO A 48 -12.65 4.22 37.48
C PRO A 48 -13.98 4.25 38.22
N VAL A 49 -15.05 3.94 37.49
CA VAL A 49 -16.29 3.52 38.10
C VAL A 49 -16.12 2.09 38.60
N ALA A 50 -15.64 1.96 39.82
CA ALA A 50 -15.64 0.70 40.53
C ALA A 50 -16.86 0.69 41.47
N ALA A 51 -17.87 -0.04 41.13
CA ALA A 51 -18.89 -0.50 42.09
C ALA A 51 -19.23 -1.96 41.78
N ALA A 52 -18.70 -2.79 42.63
CA ALA A 52 -19.19 -4.06 43.13
C ALA A 52 -20.39 -4.72 42.43
N VAL A 53 -20.18 -5.89 41.85
CA VAL A 53 -21.03 -7.06 42.07
C VAL A 53 -20.16 -8.32 42.08
N SER A 54 -19.97 -8.91 43.22
CA SER A 54 -19.50 -10.26 43.39
C SER A 54 -20.60 -11.23 42.97
N ALA A 55 -20.41 -11.91 41.86
CA ALA A 55 -21.13 -13.17 41.62
C ALA A 55 -20.22 -14.03 40.70
N SER A 56 -19.77 -15.11 41.28
CA SER A 56 -19.05 -16.19 40.65
C SER A 56 -19.87 -16.85 39.53
N VAL A 57 -19.44 -16.67 38.28
CA VAL A 57 -19.76 -17.62 37.22
C VAL A 57 -18.48 -17.83 36.39
N ALA A 58 -17.95 -19.03 36.46
CA ALA A 58 -16.92 -19.49 35.56
C ALA A 58 -17.54 -19.57 34.15
N VAL A 59 -17.36 -18.53 33.37
CA VAL A 59 -17.62 -18.59 31.95
C VAL A 59 -16.27 -18.76 31.27
N ALA A 60 -16.06 -19.94 30.71
CA ALA A 60 -14.99 -20.18 29.77
C ALA A 60 -15.07 -19.06 28.71
N ALA A 61 -14.02 -18.24 28.66
CA ALA A 61 -13.87 -17.24 27.63
C ALA A 61 -13.68 -17.96 26.28
N SER A 62 -14.77 -18.23 25.59
CA SER A 62 -14.74 -18.50 24.17
C SER A 62 -14.34 -17.17 23.51
N VAL A 63 -13.06 -17.05 23.15
CA VAL A 63 -12.60 -16.08 22.16
C VAL A 63 -13.52 -16.27 20.95
N PRO A 64 -14.24 -15.23 20.46
CA PRO A 64 -14.97 -15.39 19.22
C PRO A 64 -13.95 -15.77 18.15
N GLU A 65 -14.00 -17.01 17.73
CA GLU A 65 -13.30 -17.50 16.53
C GLU A 65 -13.83 -16.60 15.41
N ILE A 66 -12.98 -15.67 14.94
CA ILE A 66 -13.27 -14.89 13.75
C ILE A 66 -13.33 -15.94 12.64
N LYS A 67 -14.53 -16.36 12.33
CA LYS A 67 -14.79 -17.26 11.21
C LYS A 67 -14.33 -16.50 9.98
N GLU A 68 -13.14 -16.81 9.51
CA GLU A 68 -12.59 -16.30 8.26
C GLU A 68 -13.57 -16.74 7.17
N GLU A 69 -14.31 -15.81 6.57
CA GLU A 69 -15.27 -16.13 5.52
C GLU A 69 -14.54 -16.89 4.41
N GLU A 70 -14.98 -18.10 4.13
CA GLU A 70 -14.47 -18.90 3.02
C GLU A 70 -14.72 -18.13 1.71
N PRO A 71 -13.69 -18.01 0.84
CA PRO A 71 -13.82 -17.31 -0.43
C PRO A 71 -14.99 -17.85 -1.26
N SER A 72 -15.87 -16.95 -1.71
CA SER A 72 -17.12 -17.33 -2.41
C SER A 72 -16.94 -17.74 -3.88
N GLY A 73 -15.78 -17.47 -4.47
CA GLY A 73 -15.44 -17.85 -5.84
C GLY A 73 -16.20 -17.14 -6.96
N THR A 74 -16.94 -16.08 -6.66
CA THR A 74 -17.83 -15.41 -7.63
C THR A 74 -17.33 -14.05 -8.12
N GLN A 75 -16.11 -13.64 -7.74
CA GLN A 75 -15.66 -12.26 -7.93
C GLN A 75 -14.88 -12.00 -9.24
N TRP A 76 -14.63 -13.02 -10.04
CA TRP A 76 -13.90 -12.86 -11.29
C TRP A 76 -14.78 -12.28 -12.40
N TYR A 77 -14.27 -11.21 -13.02
CA TYR A 77 -14.83 -10.59 -14.21
C TYR A 77 -13.94 -10.91 -15.41
N TYR A 78 -14.53 -11.48 -16.46
CA TYR A 78 -13.85 -11.85 -17.70
C TYR A 78 -14.32 -10.97 -18.84
N GLN A 79 -13.39 -10.48 -19.64
CA GLN A 79 -13.66 -9.64 -20.80
C GLN A 79 -12.75 -10.05 -21.96
N ALA A 80 -13.30 -10.01 -23.17
CA ALA A 80 -12.54 -10.17 -24.39
C ALA A 80 -12.85 -8.99 -25.32
N ASP A 81 -11.80 -8.28 -25.73
CA ASP A 81 -11.88 -7.16 -26.65
C ASP A 81 -11.20 -7.53 -27.96
N GLU A 82 -11.82 -7.21 -29.08
CA GLU A 82 -11.26 -7.41 -30.41
C GLU A 82 -10.82 -6.07 -31.01
N ASP A 83 -9.56 -6.01 -31.40
CA ASP A 83 -9.05 -4.90 -32.19
C ASP A 83 -9.61 -5.00 -33.62
N LYS A 84 -10.53 -4.12 -33.95
CA LYS A 84 -11.23 -4.08 -35.24
C LYS A 84 -10.30 -3.88 -36.45
N MET A 85 -9.09 -3.36 -36.25
CA MET A 85 -8.13 -3.14 -37.33
C MET A 85 -7.25 -4.35 -37.60
N SER A 86 -6.84 -5.06 -36.55
CA SER A 86 -5.95 -6.22 -36.68
C SER A 86 -6.66 -7.56 -36.50
N GLY A 87 -7.90 -7.59 -36.04
CA GLY A 87 -8.64 -8.81 -35.64
C GLY A 87 -8.05 -9.49 -34.40
N GLY A 88 -7.07 -8.86 -33.76
CA GLY A 88 -6.39 -9.40 -32.59
C GLY A 88 -7.29 -9.30 -31.34
N LYS A 89 -7.40 -10.41 -30.60
CA LYS A 89 -8.19 -10.45 -29.36
C LYS A 89 -7.32 -10.25 -28.13
N THR A 90 -7.76 -9.35 -27.26
CA THR A 90 -7.19 -9.15 -25.93
C THR A 90 -8.14 -9.71 -24.88
N TYR A 91 -7.63 -10.55 -24.00
CA TYR A 91 -8.39 -11.21 -22.95
C TYR A 91 -8.00 -10.65 -21.59
N HIS A 92 -8.98 -10.40 -20.75
CA HIS A 92 -8.83 -9.93 -19.40
C HIS A 92 -9.54 -10.85 -18.41
N ALA A 93 -8.90 -11.10 -17.28
CA ALA A 93 -9.55 -11.66 -16.09
C ALA A 93 -9.19 -10.76 -14.91
N THR A 94 -10.19 -10.23 -14.22
CA THR A 94 -10.01 -9.20 -13.19
C THR A 94 -10.76 -9.59 -11.93
N VAL A 95 -10.12 -9.36 -10.77
CA VAL A 95 -10.71 -9.52 -9.44
C VAL A 95 -10.38 -8.30 -8.60
N SER A 96 -11.33 -7.83 -7.79
CA SER A 96 -11.14 -6.76 -6.82
C SER A 96 -10.72 -7.33 -5.47
N SER A 97 -10.01 -6.54 -4.67
CA SER A 97 -9.68 -6.95 -3.30
C SER A 97 -10.94 -7.15 -2.47
N SER A 98 -10.95 -8.20 -1.65
CA SER A 98 -12.03 -8.51 -0.71
C SER A 98 -12.01 -7.61 0.52
N ASN A 99 -10.85 -7.03 0.83
CA ASN A 99 -10.70 -6.04 1.89
C ASN A 99 -10.54 -4.63 1.35
N THR A 100 -10.80 -3.65 2.22
CA THR A 100 -10.43 -2.25 2.03
C THR A 100 -9.27 -1.89 2.95
N VAL A 101 -8.44 -0.95 2.52
CA VAL A 101 -7.38 -0.33 3.32
C VAL A 101 -7.65 1.16 3.43
N ASN A 102 -7.66 1.68 4.64
CA ASN A 102 -7.91 3.11 4.84
C ASN A 102 -6.59 3.89 4.75
N PHE A 103 -6.50 4.79 3.77
CA PHE A 103 -5.33 5.64 3.57
C PHE A 103 -5.45 6.93 4.35
N SER A 104 -4.30 7.41 4.83
CA SER A 104 -4.14 8.73 5.41
C SER A 104 -3.88 9.79 4.33
N PHE A 105 -3.81 11.06 4.73
CA PHE A 105 -3.40 12.15 3.84
C PHE A 105 -2.11 11.78 3.06
N PRO A 106 -1.97 12.11 1.78
CA PRO A 106 -2.86 12.94 0.93
C PRO A 106 -4.00 12.16 0.25
N TYR A 107 -4.04 10.83 0.35
CA TYR A 107 -4.98 9.97 -0.37
C TYR A 107 -6.14 9.46 0.49
N SER A 108 -6.47 10.19 1.54
CA SER A 108 -7.41 9.79 2.61
C SER A 108 -8.65 9.05 2.12
N GLY A 109 -9.02 8.00 2.86
CA GLY A 109 -10.22 7.21 2.67
C GLY A 109 -9.95 5.75 2.28
N GLU A 110 -11.02 5.01 2.14
CA GLU A 110 -10.99 3.58 1.81
C GLU A 110 -10.50 3.32 0.38
N GLN A 111 -9.57 2.41 0.26
CA GLN A 111 -8.97 1.96 -0.99
C GLN A 111 -9.19 0.48 -1.19
N ASN A 112 -9.62 0.14 -2.40
CA ASN A 112 -9.60 -1.22 -2.93
C ASN A 112 -8.49 -1.34 -3.97
N ALA A 113 -7.96 -2.53 -4.09
CA ALA A 113 -7.04 -2.88 -5.16
C ALA A 113 -7.73 -3.76 -6.19
N ARG A 114 -7.12 -3.84 -7.37
CA ARG A 114 -7.54 -4.69 -8.47
C ARG A 114 -6.35 -5.52 -8.94
N LEU A 115 -6.58 -6.79 -9.13
CA LEU A 115 -5.65 -7.73 -9.74
C LEU A 115 -6.21 -8.16 -11.09
N SER A 116 -5.42 -7.95 -12.16
CA SER A 116 -5.86 -8.25 -13.53
C SER A 116 -4.80 -9.09 -14.25
N LEU A 117 -5.26 -10.15 -14.88
CA LEU A 117 -4.51 -10.90 -15.88
C LEU A 117 -4.90 -10.35 -17.25
N ARG A 118 -3.92 -10.04 -18.09
CA ARG A 118 -4.14 -9.62 -19.48
C ARG A 118 -3.31 -10.49 -20.41
N THR A 119 -3.93 -10.94 -21.52
CA THR A 119 -3.21 -11.54 -22.63
C THR A 119 -3.62 -10.82 -23.91
N SER A 120 -2.65 -10.24 -24.59
CA SER A 120 -2.85 -9.40 -25.78
C SER A 120 -1.81 -9.71 -26.85
N PRO A 121 -2.18 -9.71 -28.16
CA PRO A 121 -1.22 -9.84 -29.24
C PRO A 121 -0.14 -8.74 -29.22
N ARG A 122 -0.51 -7.54 -28.81
CA ARG A 122 0.37 -6.36 -28.81
C ARG A 122 1.32 -6.32 -27.59
N HIS A 123 0.81 -6.71 -26.40
CA HIS A 123 1.53 -6.53 -25.13
C HIS A 123 1.99 -7.85 -24.50
N GLY A 124 1.58 -8.99 -25.10
CA GLY A 124 1.89 -10.28 -24.52
C GLY A 124 1.01 -10.59 -23.31
N LYS A 125 1.63 -11.12 -22.26
CA LYS A 125 0.98 -11.52 -21.01
C LYS A 125 1.40 -10.61 -19.89
N ASP A 126 0.43 -9.99 -19.22
CA ASP A 126 0.66 -9.09 -18.10
C ASP A 126 -0.12 -9.51 -16.87
N LEU A 127 0.52 -9.36 -15.72
CA LEU A 127 -0.10 -9.39 -14.40
C LEU A 127 -0.07 -7.98 -13.84
N ILE A 128 -1.22 -7.38 -13.71
CA ILE A 128 -1.40 -5.97 -13.37
C ILE A 128 -2.01 -5.87 -11.98
N PHE A 129 -1.37 -5.11 -11.11
CA PHE A 129 -1.91 -4.70 -9.82
C PHE A 129 -2.15 -3.20 -9.83
N SER A 130 -3.34 -2.78 -9.43
CA SER A 130 -3.69 -1.35 -9.38
C SER A 130 -4.51 -1.03 -8.14
N ILE A 131 -4.37 0.21 -7.67
CA ILE A 131 -5.15 0.79 -6.57
C ILE A 131 -6.00 1.94 -7.11
N LYS A 132 -7.04 2.31 -6.39
CA LYS A 132 -7.98 3.38 -6.83
C LYS A 132 -7.35 4.77 -6.74
N LYS A 133 -6.62 5.05 -5.66
CA LYS A 133 -5.89 6.28 -5.41
C LYS A 133 -4.62 5.96 -4.65
N GLY A 134 -3.57 6.74 -4.87
CA GLY A 134 -2.32 6.53 -4.16
C GLY A 134 -1.12 6.59 -5.10
N GLN A 135 0.07 6.44 -4.55
CA GLN A 135 1.30 6.38 -5.31
C GLN A 135 2.09 5.15 -4.89
N ILE A 136 2.05 4.11 -5.72
CA ILE A 136 2.90 2.94 -5.55
C ILE A 136 4.35 3.36 -5.87
N LEU A 137 5.26 3.09 -4.94
CA LEU A 137 6.67 3.46 -5.09
C LEU A 137 7.41 2.47 -5.98
N CYS A 138 7.05 2.48 -7.26
CA CYS A 138 7.61 1.61 -8.28
C CYS A 138 7.74 2.38 -9.59
N ARG A 139 8.98 2.49 -10.09
CA ARG A 139 9.27 3.30 -11.27
C ARG A 139 9.21 2.46 -12.55
N SER A 140 8.92 3.10 -13.70
CA SER A 140 8.82 2.41 -14.99
C SER A 140 10.18 1.92 -15.53
N TYR A 141 11.28 2.49 -15.06
CA TYR A 141 12.65 2.19 -15.51
C TYR A 141 13.47 1.36 -14.50
N GLN A 142 12.89 1.00 -13.35
CA GLN A 142 13.57 0.24 -12.31
C GLN A 142 12.60 -0.74 -11.66
N ASP A 143 12.97 -2.00 -11.57
CA ASP A 143 12.17 -3.00 -10.88
C ASP A 143 12.04 -2.66 -9.40
N CYS A 144 10.84 -2.83 -8.88
CA CYS A 144 10.51 -2.80 -7.46
C CYS A 144 10.11 -4.19 -6.97
N THR A 145 9.97 -4.34 -5.65
CA THR A 145 9.60 -5.62 -5.03
C THR A 145 8.18 -5.55 -4.51
N VAL A 146 7.40 -6.56 -4.85
CA VAL A 146 6.05 -6.81 -4.36
C VAL A 146 6.05 -8.10 -3.57
N LEU A 147 5.50 -8.09 -2.37
CA LEU A 147 5.35 -9.28 -1.54
C LEU A 147 4.02 -9.95 -1.87
N VAL A 148 4.07 -11.22 -2.23
CA VAL A 148 2.88 -12.02 -2.59
C VAL A 148 2.81 -13.26 -1.74
N ARG A 149 1.64 -13.52 -1.17
CA ARG A 149 1.33 -14.73 -0.41
C ARG A 149 0.10 -15.41 -1.00
N PHE A 150 0.20 -16.69 -1.28
CA PHE A 150 -0.91 -17.54 -1.71
C PHE A 150 -1.38 -18.37 -0.53
N ASP A 151 -2.65 -18.35 -0.24
CA ASP A 151 -3.28 -19.04 0.89
C ASP A 151 -2.44 -18.88 2.18
N GLU A 152 -2.07 -19.97 2.81
CA GLU A 152 -1.24 -20.01 4.03
C GLU A 152 0.25 -20.28 3.75
N ASP A 153 0.66 -20.28 2.48
CA ASP A 153 2.07 -20.43 2.11
C ASP A 153 2.93 -19.27 2.62
N LYS A 154 4.23 -19.48 2.67
CA LYS A 154 5.19 -18.40 2.95
C LYS A 154 5.14 -17.33 1.86
N ALA A 155 5.07 -16.08 2.28
CA ALA A 155 5.16 -14.96 1.37
C ALA A 155 6.47 -14.96 0.58
N SER A 156 6.41 -14.57 -0.68
CA SER A 156 7.56 -14.54 -1.60
C SER A 156 7.63 -13.21 -2.36
N ASN A 157 8.84 -12.79 -2.65
CA ASN A 157 9.09 -11.58 -3.42
C ASN A 157 8.89 -11.82 -4.91
N TYR A 158 8.17 -10.90 -5.54
CA TYR A 158 8.04 -10.79 -6.98
C TYR A 158 8.61 -9.45 -7.41
N ALA A 159 9.37 -9.44 -8.50
CA ALA A 159 9.75 -8.19 -9.15
C ALA A 159 8.54 -7.58 -9.85
N ALA A 160 8.44 -6.27 -9.83
CA ALA A 160 7.44 -5.52 -10.57
C ALA A 160 8.05 -4.25 -11.16
N VAL A 161 7.36 -3.64 -12.09
CA VAL A 161 7.76 -2.39 -12.73
C VAL A 161 6.55 -1.46 -12.83
N GLY A 162 6.76 -0.16 -12.71
CA GLY A 162 5.73 0.85 -12.88
C GLY A 162 5.21 0.92 -14.31
N ALA A 163 4.05 1.52 -14.49
CA ALA A 163 3.46 1.73 -15.80
C ALA A 163 4.30 2.67 -16.68
N ALA A 164 4.39 2.39 -17.97
CA ALA A 164 5.18 3.17 -18.92
C ALA A 164 4.63 4.59 -19.14
N ASP A 165 3.35 4.80 -18.88
CA ASP A 165 2.68 6.11 -18.92
C ASP A 165 2.90 6.94 -17.64
N ASN A 166 3.72 6.43 -16.70
CA ASN A 166 3.98 6.98 -15.37
C ASN A 166 2.76 7.07 -14.47
N SER A 167 1.72 6.30 -14.73
CA SER A 167 0.62 6.09 -13.79
C SER A 167 1.17 5.54 -12.48
N SER A 168 0.95 6.24 -11.38
CA SER A 168 1.46 5.87 -10.07
C SER A 168 0.60 4.84 -9.34
N GLU A 169 -0.60 4.61 -9.82
CA GLU A 169 -1.58 3.68 -9.25
C GLU A 169 -1.45 2.26 -9.78
N THR A 170 -0.60 2.03 -10.79
CA THR A 170 -0.53 0.76 -11.53
C THR A 170 0.88 0.24 -11.63
N ILE A 171 1.05 -1.06 -11.36
CA ILE A 171 2.30 -1.79 -11.56
C ILE A 171 2.08 -3.11 -12.29
N PHE A 172 3.13 -3.57 -12.97
CA PHE A 172 3.18 -4.83 -13.70
C PHE A 172 4.08 -5.81 -12.94
N ILE A 173 3.49 -6.86 -12.40
CA ILE A 173 4.21 -7.89 -11.66
C ILE A 173 4.83 -8.87 -12.65
N ARG A 174 6.11 -9.16 -12.48
CA ARG A 174 6.87 -10.07 -13.33
C ARG A 174 6.53 -11.54 -13.06
N ASN A 175 7.01 -12.43 -13.94
CA ASN A 175 6.83 -13.88 -13.82
C ASN A 175 5.36 -14.34 -13.88
N TYR A 176 4.62 -13.80 -14.86
CA TYR A 176 3.21 -14.09 -15.11
C TYR A 176 2.87 -15.59 -15.05
N ASP A 177 3.59 -16.45 -15.80
CA ASP A 177 3.26 -17.88 -15.87
C ASP A 177 3.43 -18.58 -14.51
N LYS A 178 4.47 -18.22 -13.73
CA LYS A 178 4.67 -18.72 -12.36
C LYS A 178 3.54 -18.29 -11.43
N PHE A 179 3.11 -17.03 -11.54
CA PHE A 179 2.01 -16.50 -10.75
C PHE A 179 0.70 -17.20 -11.11
N LEU A 180 0.38 -17.30 -12.40
CA LEU A 180 -0.84 -17.95 -12.89
C LEU A 180 -0.93 -19.41 -12.46
N ALA A 181 0.19 -20.16 -12.51
CA ALA A 181 0.22 -21.56 -12.08
C ALA A 181 -0.10 -21.75 -10.59
N ARG A 182 0.26 -20.77 -9.74
CA ARG A 182 -0.09 -20.76 -8.32
C ARG A 182 -1.53 -20.29 -8.09
N LEU A 183 -1.93 -19.22 -8.78
CA LEU A 183 -3.27 -18.64 -8.68
C LEU A 183 -4.37 -19.67 -8.99
N GLN A 184 -4.18 -20.52 -10.00
CA GLN A 184 -5.14 -21.56 -10.37
C GLN A 184 -5.40 -22.60 -9.27
N LYS A 185 -4.52 -22.70 -8.27
CA LYS A 185 -4.60 -23.66 -7.16
C LYS A 185 -5.00 -23.00 -5.84
N ALA A 186 -4.89 -21.68 -5.78
CA ALA A 186 -5.12 -20.90 -4.57
C ALA A 186 -6.60 -20.48 -4.44
N LYS A 187 -7.02 -20.33 -3.21
CA LYS A 187 -8.30 -19.66 -2.87
C LYS A 187 -8.11 -18.18 -2.61
N ARG A 188 -6.97 -17.80 -2.06
CA ARG A 188 -6.67 -16.43 -1.63
C ARG A 188 -5.27 -16.00 -2.06
N VAL A 189 -5.16 -14.76 -2.50
CA VAL A 189 -3.88 -14.10 -2.77
C VAL A 189 -3.82 -12.82 -1.96
N ARG A 190 -2.71 -12.62 -1.22
CA ARG A 190 -2.41 -11.37 -0.52
C ARG A 190 -1.24 -10.69 -1.21
N ILE A 191 -1.39 -9.40 -1.51
CA ILE A 191 -0.37 -8.59 -2.18
C ILE A 191 -0.08 -7.37 -1.32
N SER A 192 1.21 -7.11 -1.09
CA SER A 192 1.69 -5.94 -0.37
C SER A 192 2.80 -5.28 -1.16
N THR A 193 2.72 -3.96 -1.28
CA THR A 193 3.71 -3.13 -1.98
C THR A 193 3.83 -1.78 -1.28
N ASN A 194 4.96 -1.11 -1.48
CA ASN A 194 5.25 0.18 -0.86
C ASN A 194 4.41 1.29 -1.51
N ILE A 195 3.61 1.99 -0.71
CA ILE A 195 2.77 3.11 -1.13
C ILE A 195 3.20 4.37 -0.37
N TYR A 196 3.35 5.46 -1.09
CA TYR A 196 3.81 6.74 -0.53
C TYR A 196 2.97 7.16 0.68
N GLN A 197 3.64 7.38 1.80
CA GLN A 197 3.07 7.75 3.11
C GLN A 197 2.04 6.76 3.69
N GLN A 198 1.87 5.58 3.10
CA GLN A 198 0.93 4.56 3.57
C GLN A 198 1.62 3.27 4.02
N GLY A 199 2.96 3.22 3.94
CA GLY A 199 3.72 2.00 4.22
C GLY A 199 3.49 0.91 3.18
N SER A 200 3.34 -0.32 3.66
CA SER A 200 3.12 -1.49 2.81
C SER A 200 1.82 -2.20 3.20
N PRO A 201 0.67 -1.64 2.86
CA PRO A 201 -0.62 -2.24 3.17
C PRO A 201 -0.79 -3.59 2.45
N VAL A 202 -1.64 -4.44 3.01
CA VAL A 202 -1.96 -5.76 2.44
C VAL A 202 -3.34 -5.69 1.81
N PHE A 203 -3.42 -6.04 0.53
CA PHE A 203 -4.67 -6.24 -0.19
C PHE A 203 -4.90 -7.74 -0.36
N GLU A 204 -6.09 -8.20 -0.01
CA GLU A 204 -6.50 -9.61 -0.11
C GLU A 204 -7.45 -9.80 -1.27
N PHE A 205 -7.25 -10.88 -2.02
CA PHE A 205 -8.07 -11.22 -3.18
C PHE A 205 -8.61 -12.64 -3.00
N ASP A 206 -9.92 -12.79 -3.07
CA ASP A 206 -10.54 -14.07 -3.27
C ASP A 206 -10.34 -14.47 -4.74
N VAL A 207 -9.43 -15.42 -4.97
CA VAL A 207 -9.09 -15.90 -6.31
C VAL A 207 -9.71 -17.25 -6.61
N SER A 208 -10.51 -17.79 -5.70
CA SER A 208 -11.26 -19.03 -5.91
C SER A 208 -12.19 -18.88 -7.11
N GLY A 209 -12.50 -19.97 -7.79
CA GLY A 209 -13.34 -19.95 -8.96
C GLY A 209 -12.73 -19.31 -10.22
N PHE A 210 -11.40 -19.08 -10.24
CA PHE A 210 -10.74 -18.66 -11.47
C PHE A 210 -10.92 -19.71 -12.57
N ASP A 211 -11.55 -19.29 -13.66
CA ASP A 211 -11.84 -20.15 -14.82
C ASP A 211 -10.90 -19.79 -15.98
N ARG A 212 -9.95 -20.69 -16.24
CA ARG A 212 -8.97 -20.48 -17.32
C ARG A 212 -9.61 -20.50 -18.71
N GLU A 213 -10.69 -21.27 -18.92
CA GLU A 213 -11.35 -21.37 -20.23
C GLU A 213 -12.16 -20.11 -20.54
N LYS A 214 -12.76 -19.48 -19.52
CA LYS A 214 -13.38 -18.16 -19.67
C LYS A 214 -12.34 -17.08 -19.94
N TYR A 215 -11.17 -17.16 -19.29
CA TYR A 215 -10.09 -16.21 -19.51
C TYR A 215 -9.42 -16.38 -20.89
N LEU A 216 -9.07 -17.60 -21.25
CA LEU A 216 -8.41 -17.93 -22.53
C LEU A 216 -9.17 -19.09 -23.20
N PRO A 217 -10.26 -18.79 -23.91
CA PRO A 217 -11.01 -19.82 -24.63
C PRO A 217 -10.13 -20.57 -25.63
N LYS A 218 -10.24 -21.89 -25.66
CA LYS A 218 -9.62 -22.69 -26.69
C LYS A 218 -10.24 -22.29 -28.05
N LYS A 219 -9.37 -22.10 -29.04
CA LYS A 219 -9.80 -21.86 -30.43
C LYS A 219 -10.45 -23.10 -31.04
#